data_2ec3dd0fe06e557e72ef9d105f278571
#
_entry.id   2ec3dd0fe06e557e72ef9d105f278571
#
_cell.length_a   1.000
_cell.length_b   1.000
_cell.length_c   1.000
_cell.angle_alpha   90.00
_cell.angle_beta   90.00
_cell.angle_gamma   90.00
#
_symmetry.space_group_name_H-M   'P 1'
#
loop_
_entity.id
_entity.type
_entity.pdbx_description
1 polymer ?
#
loop_
_entity_poly.entity_id
_entity_poly.type
_entity_poly.pdbx_seq_one_letter_code
_entity_poly.pdbx_strand_id
1 'polypeptide(L)'
;STVSHELRTPLTAIKGWGETILEDPIKDEALTKRGLNVIISESERLTSLVEELLDFSRMQSGHFTLQQDTMDILAELDEAVFVFKDRSMREGKELLYNVSEVPAPMTGDPNRIKQVFVNILDNSFKYTEAGGTISVTAKAENGFVTITIADTGCGIPTADIPYVTEKFYKANASVRGSGIGLAVVNEIVKRHNGTLSLNSIEGKGTTVTVVFPIQQTQQ
;
A
#
# COMPACT_ATOMS: atom_id res chain seq x y z
N SER A 1 13.67 14.78 -11.18
CA SER A 1 12.32 14.36 -10.76
C SER A 1 12.46 13.21 -9.77
N THR A 2 11.57 13.13 -8.80
CA THR A 2 11.56 12.12 -7.73
C THR A 2 11.55 10.69 -8.30
N VAL A 3 10.81 10.46 -9.40
CA VAL A 3 10.75 9.15 -10.10
C VAL A 3 12.12 8.69 -10.58
N SER A 4 12.88 9.56 -11.24
CA SER A 4 14.22 9.18 -11.73
C SER A 4 15.16 8.80 -10.59
N HIS A 5 15.00 9.39 -9.43
CA HIS A 5 15.79 9.06 -8.25
C HIS A 5 15.38 7.73 -7.65
N GLU A 6 14.05 7.47 -7.53
CA GLU A 6 13.52 6.20 -7.00
C GLU A 6 13.87 5.00 -7.91
N LEU A 7 13.98 5.19 -9.22
CA LEU A 7 14.42 4.15 -10.15
C LEU A 7 15.95 3.95 -10.13
N ARG A 8 16.72 5.02 -9.93
CA ARG A 8 18.18 4.94 -9.96
C ARG A 8 18.76 4.17 -8.78
N THR A 9 18.20 4.34 -7.60
CA THR A 9 18.69 3.70 -6.36
C THR A 9 18.72 2.17 -6.47
N PRO A 10 17.62 1.46 -6.79
CA PRO A 10 17.64 0.01 -6.95
C PRO A 10 18.54 -0.45 -8.11
N LEU A 11 18.56 0.27 -9.22
CA LEU A 11 19.47 -0.04 -10.34
C LEU A 11 20.94 0.03 -9.93
N THR A 12 21.32 1.03 -9.13
CA THR A 12 22.69 1.17 -8.60
C THR A 12 23.03 0.00 -7.67
N ALA A 13 22.09 -0.43 -6.82
CA ALA A 13 22.31 -1.55 -5.92
C ALA A 13 22.45 -2.88 -6.69
N ILE A 14 21.58 -3.12 -7.68
CA ILE A 14 21.64 -4.31 -8.55
C ILE A 14 22.99 -4.36 -9.27
N LYS A 15 23.40 -3.24 -9.89
CA LYS A 15 24.67 -3.16 -10.60
C LYS A 15 25.85 -3.39 -9.66
N GLY A 16 25.89 -2.69 -8.51
CA GLY A 16 27.01 -2.79 -7.56
C GLY A 16 27.18 -4.20 -6.98
N TRP A 17 26.08 -4.88 -6.64
CA TRP A 17 26.16 -6.26 -6.19
C TRP A 17 26.55 -7.23 -7.31
N GLY A 18 26.06 -7.00 -8.54
CA GLY A 18 26.51 -7.77 -9.71
C GLY A 18 28.00 -7.67 -9.93
N GLU A 19 28.56 -6.46 -9.92
CA GLU A 19 30.01 -6.20 -10.01
C GLU A 19 30.79 -6.87 -8.87
N THR A 20 30.32 -6.71 -7.62
CA THR A 20 30.94 -7.33 -6.44
C THR A 20 31.03 -8.84 -6.56
N ILE A 21 29.96 -9.51 -7.02
CA ILE A 21 29.94 -10.98 -7.19
C ILE A 21 30.88 -11.41 -8.32
N LEU A 22 30.92 -10.65 -9.42
CA LEU A 22 31.76 -10.99 -10.58
C LEU A 22 33.25 -10.80 -10.28
N GLU A 23 33.61 -9.81 -9.46
CA GLU A 23 34.98 -9.47 -9.12
C GLU A 23 35.51 -10.23 -7.88
N ASP A 24 34.68 -11.04 -7.21
CA ASP A 24 35.10 -11.81 -6.03
C ASP A 24 36.12 -12.92 -6.40
N PRO A 25 37.39 -12.77 -6.03
CA PRO A 25 38.45 -13.72 -6.37
C PRO A 25 38.34 -15.02 -5.58
N ILE A 26 37.65 -15.02 -4.44
CA ILE A 26 37.56 -16.15 -3.50
C ILE A 26 36.31 -16.97 -3.77
N LYS A 27 35.33 -16.43 -4.53
CA LYS A 27 34.00 -17.02 -4.78
C LYS A 27 33.29 -17.40 -3.46
N ASP A 28 33.24 -16.46 -2.54
CA ASP A 28 32.56 -16.64 -1.25
C ASP A 28 31.06 -16.90 -1.50
N GLU A 29 30.61 -18.10 -1.15
CA GLU A 29 29.24 -18.54 -1.35
C GLU A 29 28.25 -17.70 -0.51
N ALA A 30 28.63 -17.29 0.72
CA ALA A 30 27.79 -16.47 1.58
C ALA A 30 27.62 -15.06 1.02
N LEU A 31 28.69 -14.46 0.51
CA LEU A 31 28.68 -13.16 -0.16
C LEU A 31 27.84 -13.23 -1.44
N THR A 32 28.03 -14.25 -2.26
CA THR A 32 27.28 -14.49 -3.49
C THR A 32 25.78 -14.61 -3.20
N LYS A 33 25.40 -15.44 -2.22
CA LYS A 33 24.00 -15.62 -1.83
C LYS A 33 23.37 -14.32 -1.32
N ARG A 34 24.10 -13.57 -0.50
CA ARG A 34 23.64 -12.26 0.00
C ARG A 34 23.43 -11.27 -1.17
N GLY A 35 24.38 -11.19 -2.08
CA GLY A 35 24.31 -10.28 -3.23
C GLY A 35 23.15 -10.64 -4.19
N LEU A 36 22.96 -11.92 -4.48
CA LEU A 36 21.83 -12.38 -5.29
C LEU A 36 20.48 -12.06 -4.65
N ASN A 37 20.36 -12.23 -3.32
CA ASN A 37 19.13 -11.87 -2.61
C ASN A 37 18.83 -10.37 -2.72
N VAL A 38 19.86 -9.51 -2.64
CA VAL A 38 19.68 -8.06 -2.82
C VAL A 38 19.26 -7.75 -4.27
N ILE A 39 19.90 -8.37 -5.25
CA ILE A 39 19.55 -8.19 -6.67
C ILE A 39 18.09 -8.57 -6.92
N ILE A 40 17.65 -9.71 -6.41
CA ILE A 40 16.26 -10.17 -6.55
C ILE A 40 15.29 -9.18 -5.91
N SER A 41 15.52 -8.80 -4.65
CA SER A 41 14.62 -7.90 -3.93
C SER A 41 14.54 -6.50 -4.56
N GLU A 42 15.64 -5.96 -5.07
CA GLU A 42 15.63 -4.65 -5.74
C GLU A 42 15.02 -4.75 -7.16
N SER A 43 15.10 -5.90 -7.83
CA SER A 43 14.41 -6.15 -9.11
C SER A 43 12.90 -6.24 -8.93
N GLU A 44 12.42 -6.96 -7.91
CA GLU A 44 10.99 -7.02 -7.55
C GLU A 44 10.46 -5.63 -7.21
N ARG A 45 11.24 -4.85 -6.47
CA ARG A 45 10.90 -3.46 -6.15
C ARG A 45 10.79 -2.58 -7.38
N LEU A 46 11.72 -2.72 -8.35
CA LEU A 46 11.65 -1.98 -9.62
C LEU A 46 10.40 -2.34 -10.41
N THR A 47 10.06 -3.63 -10.47
CA THR A 47 8.84 -4.10 -11.14
C THR A 47 7.61 -3.43 -10.53
N SER A 48 7.47 -3.45 -9.20
CA SER A 48 6.35 -2.80 -8.51
C SER A 48 6.28 -1.29 -8.78
N LEU A 49 7.43 -0.60 -8.78
CA LEU A 49 7.49 0.83 -9.10
C LEU A 49 7.04 1.15 -10.54
N VAL A 50 7.44 0.31 -11.50
CA VAL A 50 7.05 0.46 -12.91
C VAL A 50 5.55 0.21 -13.07
N GLU A 51 5.01 -0.81 -12.42
CA GLU A 51 3.57 -1.11 -12.43
C GLU A 51 2.74 0.03 -11.83
N GLU A 52 3.15 0.56 -10.67
CA GLU A 52 2.52 1.74 -10.06
C GLU A 52 2.51 2.95 -11.02
N LEU A 53 3.62 3.20 -11.70
CA LEU A 53 3.75 4.30 -12.67
C LEU A 53 2.86 4.10 -13.90
N LEU A 54 2.80 2.88 -14.43
CA LEU A 54 1.96 2.53 -15.57
C LEU A 54 0.47 2.63 -15.22
N ASP A 55 0.06 2.08 -14.09
CA ASP A 55 -1.30 2.19 -13.59
C ASP A 55 -1.71 3.65 -13.40
N PHE A 56 -0.83 4.41 -12.79
CA PHE A 56 -1.04 5.84 -12.61
C PHE A 56 -1.15 6.60 -13.95
N SER A 57 -0.27 6.31 -14.91
CA SER A 57 -0.31 6.93 -16.25
C SER A 57 -1.62 6.61 -16.97
N ARG A 58 -2.10 5.36 -16.88
CA ARG A 58 -3.41 4.95 -17.44
C ARG A 58 -4.57 5.68 -16.78
N MET A 59 -4.51 5.88 -15.46
CA MET A 59 -5.53 6.65 -14.71
C MET A 59 -5.62 8.10 -15.18
N GLN A 60 -4.47 8.72 -15.51
CA GLN A 60 -4.41 10.11 -15.98
C GLN A 60 -4.89 10.31 -17.42
N SER A 61 -4.58 9.35 -18.30
CA SER A 61 -4.89 9.46 -19.73
C SER A 61 -6.37 9.22 -20.06
N GLY A 62 -7.23 9.01 -19.07
CA GLY A 62 -8.65 8.70 -19.28
C GLY A 62 -8.90 7.27 -19.78
N HIS A 63 -7.86 6.49 -20.03
CA HIS A 63 -7.95 5.11 -20.51
C HIS A 63 -8.13 4.08 -19.36
N PHE A 64 -8.31 4.55 -18.14
CA PHE A 64 -8.56 3.70 -17.00
C PHE A 64 -10.04 3.32 -16.95
N THR A 65 -10.37 2.15 -17.45
CA THR A 65 -11.70 1.56 -17.35
C THR A 65 -11.74 0.60 -16.17
N LEU A 66 -12.73 0.76 -15.29
CA LEU A 66 -13.01 -0.20 -14.23
C LEU A 66 -13.68 -1.44 -14.81
N GLN A 67 -13.20 -2.60 -14.44
CA GLN A 67 -13.91 -3.86 -14.67
C GLN A 67 -14.92 -4.05 -13.53
N GLN A 68 -16.13 -3.51 -13.73
CA GLN A 68 -17.15 -3.51 -12.70
C GLN A 68 -17.86 -4.87 -12.63
N ASP A 69 -17.75 -5.49 -11.46
CA ASP A 69 -18.48 -6.71 -11.10
C ASP A 69 -19.24 -6.52 -9.78
N THR A 70 -20.20 -7.39 -9.52
CA THR A 70 -20.80 -7.50 -8.19
C THR A 70 -19.82 -8.25 -7.29
N MET A 71 -19.40 -7.61 -6.21
CA MET A 71 -18.41 -8.14 -5.29
C MET A 71 -18.81 -7.90 -3.84
N ASP A 72 -18.24 -8.69 -2.94
CA ASP A 72 -18.23 -8.39 -1.51
C ASP A 72 -16.94 -7.67 -1.14
N ILE A 73 -17.05 -6.39 -0.77
CA ILE A 73 -15.86 -5.59 -0.45
C ILE A 73 -15.11 -6.12 0.78
N LEU A 74 -15.79 -6.78 1.71
CA LEU A 74 -15.17 -7.37 2.89
C LEU A 74 -14.34 -8.61 2.53
N ALA A 75 -14.74 -9.38 1.51
CA ALA A 75 -13.94 -10.49 1.00
C ALA A 75 -12.61 -9.98 0.39
N GLU A 76 -12.64 -8.87 -0.35
CA GLU A 76 -11.41 -8.26 -0.88
C GLU A 76 -10.51 -7.70 0.23
N LEU A 77 -11.11 -7.17 1.31
CA LEU A 77 -10.38 -6.73 2.49
C LEU A 77 -9.72 -7.92 3.20
N ASP A 78 -10.43 -9.04 3.37
CA ASP A 78 -9.90 -10.27 3.97
C ASP A 78 -8.70 -10.79 3.22
N GLU A 79 -8.77 -10.84 1.88
CA GLU A 79 -7.66 -11.29 1.04
C GLU A 79 -6.45 -10.35 1.16
N ALA A 80 -6.69 -9.04 1.18
CA ALA A 80 -5.61 -8.07 1.38
C ALA A 80 -4.93 -8.25 2.74
N VAL A 81 -5.71 -8.34 3.82
CA VAL A 81 -5.19 -8.53 5.18
C VAL A 81 -4.44 -9.84 5.33
N PHE A 82 -4.92 -10.92 4.68
CA PHE A 82 -4.29 -12.22 4.73
C PHE A 82 -2.81 -12.19 4.29
N VAL A 83 -2.51 -11.44 3.23
CA VAL A 83 -1.13 -11.27 2.72
C VAL A 83 -0.21 -10.65 3.77
N PHE A 84 -0.74 -9.80 4.66
CA PHE A 84 0.06 -9.12 5.68
C PHE A 84 0.22 -9.89 6.98
N LYS A 85 -0.47 -11.02 7.19
CA LYS A 85 -0.33 -11.83 8.42
C LYS A 85 1.09 -12.35 8.63
N ASP A 86 1.69 -12.92 7.61
CA ASP A 86 3.07 -13.43 7.69
C ASP A 86 4.08 -12.30 7.88
N ARG A 87 3.83 -11.16 7.24
CA ARG A 87 4.66 -9.97 7.38
C ARG A 87 4.59 -9.40 8.80
N SER A 88 3.41 -9.38 9.41
CA SER A 88 3.19 -8.98 10.80
C SER A 88 4.08 -9.77 11.75
N MET A 89 4.07 -11.10 11.64
CA MET A 89 4.89 -11.98 12.46
C MET A 89 6.39 -11.77 12.24
N ARG A 90 6.83 -11.66 10.98
CA ARG A 90 8.26 -11.47 10.65
C ARG A 90 8.80 -10.12 11.11
N GLU A 91 7.99 -9.05 11.03
CA GLU A 91 8.39 -7.70 11.40
C GLU A 91 8.11 -7.38 12.88
N GLY A 92 7.53 -8.32 13.64
CA GLY A 92 7.21 -8.14 15.06
C GLY A 92 6.20 -7.00 15.31
N LYS A 93 5.20 -6.86 14.42
CA LYS A 93 4.13 -5.87 14.52
C LYS A 93 2.81 -6.58 14.77
N GLU A 94 1.96 -6.00 15.59
CA GLU A 94 0.65 -6.56 15.87
C GLU A 94 -0.36 -6.16 14.79
N LEU A 95 -1.06 -7.12 14.19
CA LEU A 95 -2.13 -6.89 13.22
C LEU A 95 -3.47 -7.30 13.84
N LEU A 96 -4.28 -6.32 14.22
CA LEU A 96 -5.62 -6.51 14.76
C LEU A 96 -6.64 -6.41 13.64
N TYR A 97 -7.49 -7.40 13.51
CA TYR A 97 -8.52 -7.47 12.50
C TYR A 97 -9.88 -7.70 13.14
N ASN A 98 -10.76 -6.69 13.08
CA ASN A 98 -12.09 -6.72 13.65
C ASN A 98 -13.12 -6.23 12.62
N VAL A 99 -13.62 -7.15 11.82
CA VAL A 99 -14.54 -6.90 10.71
C VAL A 99 -15.78 -7.78 10.87
N SER A 100 -16.93 -7.23 10.51
CA SER A 100 -18.20 -7.95 10.52
C SER A 100 -18.18 -9.13 9.54
N GLU A 101 -18.77 -10.24 9.93
CA GLU A 101 -18.98 -11.39 9.04
C GLU A 101 -20.17 -11.17 8.05
N VAL A 102 -20.93 -10.09 8.23
CA VAL A 102 -22.05 -9.78 7.34
C VAL A 102 -21.52 -9.20 6.04
N PRO A 103 -21.81 -9.84 4.88
CA PRO A 103 -21.32 -9.35 3.59
C PRO A 103 -21.76 -7.93 3.29
N ALA A 104 -20.89 -7.18 2.63
CA ALA A 104 -21.13 -5.81 2.17
C ALA A 104 -21.05 -5.75 0.63
N PRO A 105 -22.10 -6.19 -0.09
CA PRO A 105 -22.10 -6.27 -1.54
C PRO A 105 -22.06 -4.88 -2.17
N MET A 106 -21.19 -4.70 -3.17
CA MET A 106 -21.11 -3.50 -3.98
C MET A 106 -20.83 -3.83 -5.44
N THR A 107 -21.02 -2.85 -6.32
CA THR A 107 -20.55 -2.92 -7.71
C THR A 107 -19.21 -2.17 -7.79
N GLY A 108 -18.17 -2.85 -8.25
CA GLY A 108 -16.84 -2.28 -8.34
C GLY A 108 -15.86 -3.19 -9.06
N ASP A 109 -14.62 -2.76 -9.13
CA ASP A 109 -13.49 -3.54 -9.66
C ASP A 109 -12.77 -4.21 -8.49
N PRO A 110 -12.89 -5.55 -8.30
CA PRO A 110 -12.31 -6.26 -7.16
C PRO A 110 -10.80 -6.06 -7.03
N ASN A 111 -10.07 -6.11 -8.16
CA ASN A 111 -8.62 -5.98 -8.16
C ASN A 111 -8.20 -4.55 -7.71
N ARG A 112 -8.95 -3.55 -8.15
CA ARG A 112 -8.66 -2.15 -7.78
C ARG A 112 -9.04 -1.86 -6.32
N ILE A 113 -10.14 -2.41 -5.84
CA ILE A 113 -10.51 -2.30 -4.42
C ILE A 113 -9.48 -3.01 -3.54
N LYS A 114 -9.03 -4.20 -3.90
CA LYS A 114 -7.92 -4.88 -3.22
C LYS A 114 -6.65 -4.05 -3.21
N GLN A 115 -6.31 -3.41 -4.33
CA GLN A 115 -5.15 -2.49 -4.44
C GLN A 115 -5.24 -1.32 -3.46
N VAL A 116 -6.45 -0.78 -3.21
CA VAL A 116 -6.67 0.26 -2.18
C VAL A 116 -6.21 -0.25 -0.81
N PHE A 117 -6.67 -1.42 -0.40
CA PHE A 117 -6.35 -1.97 0.92
C PHE A 117 -4.86 -2.34 1.05
N VAL A 118 -4.30 -2.97 0.02
CA VAL A 118 -2.87 -3.31 -0.01
C VAL A 118 -2.01 -2.05 0.13
N ASN A 119 -2.31 -0.98 -0.59
CA ASN A 119 -1.54 0.26 -0.53
C ASN A 119 -1.63 0.94 0.84
N ILE A 120 -2.81 0.93 1.48
CA ILE A 120 -2.97 1.51 2.81
C ILE A 120 -2.25 0.65 3.85
N LEU A 121 -2.41 -0.67 3.80
CA LEU A 121 -1.72 -1.61 4.71
C LEU A 121 -0.20 -1.53 4.55
N ASP A 122 0.30 -1.51 3.30
CA ASP A 122 1.75 -1.37 3.07
C ASP A 122 2.31 -0.09 3.69
N ASN A 123 1.61 1.03 3.56
CA ASN A 123 2.00 2.26 4.23
C ASN A 123 1.98 2.09 5.76
N SER A 124 0.92 1.53 6.35
CA SER A 124 0.84 1.30 7.80
C SER A 124 2.00 0.43 8.30
N PHE A 125 2.30 -0.68 7.59
CA PHE A 125 3.43 -1.53 7.92
C PHE A 125 4.78 -0.82 7.77
N LYS A 126 4.93 -0.01 6.76
CA LYS A 126 6.17 0.70 6.44
C LYS A 126 6.52 1.77 7.46
N TYR A 127 5.52 2.47 8.00
CA TYR A 127 5.71 3.58 8.92
C TYR A 127 5.55 3.21 10.39
N THR A 128 5.18 1.96 10.69
CA THR A 128 5.11 1.42 12.05
C THR A 128 6.38 0.66 12.37
N GLU A 129 6.95 0.88 13.54
CA GLU A 129 8.13 0.14 14.01
C GLU A 129 7.74 -1.22 14.61
N ALA A 130 8.74 -2.09 14.85
CA ALA A 130 8.53 -3.35 15.57
C ALA A 130 7.95 -3.09 16.96
N GLY A 131 6.98 -3.91 17.39
CA GLY A 131 6.21 -3.72 18.61
C GLY A 131 5.01 -2.77 18.46
N GLY A 132 4.86 -2.09 17.31
CA GLY A 132 3.69 -1.28 17.02
C GLY A 132 2.50 -2.10 16.55
N THR A 133 1.33 -1.46 16.46
CA THR A 133 0.04 -2.09 16.16
C THR A 133 -0.55 -1.49 14.90
N ILE A 134 -1.08 -2.35 14.03
CA ILE A 134 -1.92 -1.97 12.89
C ILE A 134 -3.30 -2.58 13.15
N SER A 135 -4.35 -1.75 13.12
CA SER A 135 -5.73 -2.19 13.33
C SER A 135 -6.57 -1.96 12.09
N VAL A 136 -7.37 -2.96 11.72
CA VAL A 136 -8.30 -2.91 10.61
C VAL A 136 -9.70 -3.16 11.14
N THR A 137 -10.61 -2.23 10.87
CA THR A 137 -12.02 -2.34 11.24
C THR A 137 -12.90 -2.03 10.05
N ALA A 138 -14.06 -2.67 9.98
CA ALA A 138 -15.06 -2.37 8.97
C ALA A 138 -16.46 -2.38 9.59
N LYS A 139 -17.31 -1.44 9.15
CA LYS A 139 -18.69 -1.30 9.58
C LYS A 139 -19.57 -0.98 8.39
N ALA A 140 -20.59 -1.80 8.18
CA ALA A 140 -21.60 -1.57 7.15
C ALA A 140 -22.87 -1.02 7.81
N GLU A 141 -23.28 0.19 7.43
CA GLU A 141 -24.50 0.83 7.93
C GLU A 141 -25.03 1.88 6.96
N ASN A 142 -26.35 2.08 6.95
CA ASN A 142 -27.02 3.12 6.17
C ASN A 142 -26.67 3.13 4.67
N GLY A 143 -26.42 1.97 4.06
CA GLY A 143 -26.06 1.85 2.64
C GLY A 143 -24.60 2.19 2.32
N PHE A 144 -23.76 2.27 3.33
CA PHE A 144 -22.32 2.49 3.19
C PHE A 144 -21.53 1.46 4.00
N VAL A 145 -20.33 1.14 3.52
CA VAL A 145 -19.32 0.46 4.31
C VAL A 145 -18.19 1.43 4.62
N THR A 146 -17.84 1.54 5.88
CA THR A 146 -16.71 2.32 6.37
C THR A 146 -15.61 1.37 6.80
N ILE A 147 -14.44 1.47 6.16
CA ILE A 147 -13.26 0.67 6.47
C ILE A 147 -12.19 1.60 7.01
N THR A 148 -11.67 1.29 8.17
CA THR A 148 -10.65 2.09 8.86
C THR A 148 -9.42 1.24 9.12
N ILE A 149 -8.27 1.74 8.66
CA ILE A 149 -6.96 1.16 8.91
C ILE A 149 -6.16 2.18 9.71
N ALA A 150 -5.80 1.83 10.92
CA ALA A 150 -5.06 2.70 11.82
C ALA A 150 -3.76 2.04 12.27
N ASP A 151 -2.71 2.83 12.36
CA ASP A 151 -1.39 2.42 12.81
C ASP A 151 -0.89 3.29 13.97
N THR A 152 0.03 2.73 14.74
CA THR A 152 0.76 3.44 15.81
C THR A 152 2.15 3.88 15.35
N GLY A 153 2.30 4.20 14.07
CA GLY A 153 3.57 4.59 13.46
C GLY A 153 4.01 6.01 13.80
N CYS A 154 4.98 6.50 13.03
CA CYS A 154 5.55 7.83 13.25
C CYS A 154 4.56 8.99 13.01
N GLY A 155 3.40 8.72 12.42
CA GLY A 155 2.44 9.75 12.05
C GLY A 155 2.94 10.68 10.94
N ILE A 156 2.14 11.70 10.64
CA ILE A 156 2.38 12.67 9.58
C ILE A 156 2.30 14.09 10.19
N PRO A 157 3.28 14.95 9.94
CA PRO A 157 3.19 16.36 10.33
C PRO A 157 1.92 17.02 9.76
N THR A 158 1.24 17.83 10.56
CA THR A 158 -0.02 18.47 10.15
C THR A 158 0.10 19.28 8.87
N ALA A 159 1.27 19.89 8.63
CA ALA A 159 1.55 20.65 7.42
C ALA A 159 1.57 19.79 6.15
N ASP A 160 1.88 18.49 6.28
CA ASP A 160 2.02 17.56 5.17
C ASP A 160 0.70 16.85 4.81
N ILE A 161 -0.24 16.75 5.76
CA ILE A 161 -1.51 16.05 5.58
C ILE A 161 -2.26 16.44 4.29
N PRO A 162 -2.39 17.73 3.91
CA PRO A 162 -3.08 18.11 2.67
C PRO A 162 -2.44 17.57 1.39
N TYR A 163 -1.16 17.24 1.45
CA TYR A 163 -0.36 16.87 0.27
C TYR A 163 -0.11 15.37 0.13
N VAL A 164 -0.40 14.54 1.15
CA VAL A 164 -0.06 13.10 1.13
C VAL A 164 -0.79 12.29 0.05
N THR A 165 -1.87 12.83 -0.49
CA THR A 165 -2.57 12.24 -1.65
C THR A 165 -2.11 12.84 -2.98
N GLU A 166 -1.17 13.80 -2.96
CA GLU A 166 -0.56 14.33 -4.17
C GLU A 166 0.51 13.37 -4.70
N LYS A 167 0.72 13.45 -6.00
CA LYS A 167 1.65 12.59 -6.73
C LYS A 167 3.09 12.86 -6.32
N PHE A 168 3.83 11.79 -6.06
CA PHE A 168 5.26 11.85 -5.72
C PHE A 168 5.55 12.63 -4.43
N TYR A 169 4.52 12.92 -3.66
CA TYR A 169 4.69 13.56 -2.36
C TYR A 169 5.13 12.53 -1.31
N LYS A 170 6.06 12.92 -0.48
CA LYS A 170 6.54 12.14 0.66
C LYS A 170 6.75 13.08 1.84
N ALA A 171 5.98 12.90 2.90
CA ALA A 171 6.18 13.61 4.17
C ALA A 171 7.54 13.25 4.81
N ASN A 172 8.01 12.01 4.61
CA ASN A 172 9.33 11.55 5.05
C ASN A 172 10.14 11.04 3.87
N ALA A 173 11.09 11.85 3.40
CA ALA A 173 11.98 11.51 2.27
C ALA A 173 12.95 10.36 2.57
N SER A 174 13.21 10.07 3.86
CA SER A 174 14.11 8.99 4.27
C SER A 174 13.47 7.60 4.10
N VAL A 175 12.14 7.53 4.08
CA VAL A 175 11.42 6.28 3.91
C VAL A 175 11.27 5.96 2.42
N ARG A 176 11.69 4.77 2.04
CA ARG A 176 11.63 4.28 0.64
C ARG A 176 10.19 4.18 0.14
N GLY A 177 9.93 4.61 -1.10
CA GLY A 177 8.63 4.49 -1.76
C GLY A 177 8.45 5.50 -2.88
N SER A 178 7.51 5.23 -3.79
CA SER A 178 7.22 6.07 -4.97
C SER A 178 6.56 7.41 -4.65
N GLY A 179 5.82 7.50 -3.54
CA GLY A 179 4.90 8.61 -3.27
C GLY A 179 3.66 8.61 -4.17
N ILE A 180 3.34 7.46 -4.79
CA ILE A 180 2.19 7.31 -5.70
C ILE A 180 1.05 6.56 -5.00
N GLY A 181 1.35 5.68 -4.05
CA GLY A 181 0.37 4.75 -3.45
C GLY A 181 -0.92 5.42 -2.97
N LEU A 182 -0.84 6.49 -2.16
CA LEU A 182 -2.04 7.21 -1.68
C LEU A 182 -2.74 8.01 -2.78
N ALA A 183 -2.02 8.47 -3.80
CA ALA A 183 -2.64 9.12 -4.96
C ALA A 183 -3.47 8.11 -5.78
N VAL A 184 -2.96 6.88 -5.95
CA VAL A 184 -3.68 5.76 -6.58
C VAL A 184 -4.91 5.39 -5.75
N VAL A 185 -4.76 5.25 -4.43
CA VAL A 185 -5.89 5.00 -3.50
C VAL A 185 -6.99 6.05 -3.69
N ASN A 186 -6.64 7.34 -3.66
CA ASN A 186 -7.58 8.43 -3.80
C ASN A 186 -8.33 8.39 -5.15
N GLU A 187 -7.64 8.08 -6.23
CA GLU A 187 -8.26 7.97 -7.57
C GLU A 187 -9.20 6.77 -7.66
N ILE A 188 -8.79 5.59 -7.17
CA ILE A 188 -9.63 4.39 -7.17
C ILE A 188 -10.88 4.60 -6.32
N VAL A 189 -10.72 5.14 -5.11
CA VAL A 189 -11.84 5.41 -4.20
C VAL A 189 -12.85 6.38 -4.84
N LYS A 190 -12.38 7.47 -5.45
CA LYS A 190 -13.26 8.42 -6.17
C LYS A 190 -14.01 7.78 -7.33
N ARG A 191 -13.36 6.92 -8.11
CA ARG A 191 -13.99 6.23 -9.25
C ARG A 191 -15.03 5.19 -8.83
N HIS A 192 -14.98 4.74 -7.59
CA HIS A 192 -16.00 3.88 -6.97
C HIS A 192 -17.04 4.68 -6.17
N ASN A 193 -17.14 6.00 -6.39
CA ASN A 193 -18.04 6.90 -5.66
C ASN A 193 -17.84 6.88 -4.14
N GLY A 194 -16.63 6.52 -3.70
CA GLY A 194 -16.24 6.50 -2.30
C GLY A 194 -15.60 7.80 -1.84
N THR A 195 -15.28 7.85 -0.56
CA THR A 195 -14.53 8.94 0.06
C THR A 195 -13.33 8.41 0.82
N LEU A 196 -12.22 9.14 0.75
CA LEU A 196 -11.00 8.88 1.50
C LEU A 196 -10.79 10.01 2.49
N SER A 197 -10.54 9.67 3.74
CA SER A 197 -10.11 10.62 4.77
C SER A 197 -8.90 10.09 5.52
N LEU A 198 -8.06 11.01 5.97
CA LEU A 198 -6.83 10.70 6.68
C LEU A 198 -6.71 11.62 7.90
N ASN A 199 -6.51 11.01 9.06
CA ASN A 199 -6.21 11.68 10.31
C ASN A 199 -4.86 11.17 10.81
N SER A 200 -3.98 12.08 11.19
CA SER A 200 -2.66 11.71 11.70
C SER A 200 -2.17 12.70 12.75
N ILE A 201 -1.45 12.16 13.71
CA ILE A 201 -0.73 12.95 14.72
C ILE A 201 0.71 12.48 14.70
N GLU A 202 1.63 13.40 14.44
CA GLU A 202 3.07 13.12 14.45
C GLU A 202 3.49 12.49 15.78
N GLY A 203 4.24 11.39 15.71
CA GLY A 203 4.66 10.59 16.86
C GLY A 203 3.58 9.67 17.47
N LYS A 204 2.34 9.64 16.94
CA LYS A 204 1.27 8.79 17.50
C LYS A 204 0.69 7.80 16.50
N GLY A 205 0.79 8.07 15.20
CA GLY A 205 0.31 7.21 14.14
C GLY A 205 -0.67 7.87 13.19
N THR A 206 -1.19 7.07 12.27
CA THR A 206 -2.07 7.50 11.19
C THR A 206 -3.33 6.62 11.14
N THR A 207 -4.45 7.24 10.85
CA THR A 207 -5.73 6.57 10.60
C THR A 207 -6.22 6.96 9.22
N VAL A 208 -6.36 5.97 8.36
CA VAL A 208 -6.94 6.11 7.02
C VAL A 208 -8.32 5.48 7.02
N THR A 209 -9.33 6.24 6.59
CA THR A 209 -10.71 5.77 6.49
C THR A 209 -11.17 5.88 5.05
N VAL A 210 -11.70 4.80 4.51
CA VAL A 210 -12.36 4.74 3.21
C VAL A 210 -13.83 4.37 3.40
N VAL A 211 -14.71 5.06 2.67
CA VAL A 211 -16.14 4.81 2.71
C VAL A 211 -16.61 4.54 1.29
N PHE A 212 -17.34 3.44 1.10
CA PHE A 212 -17.93 3.08 -0.19
C PHE A 212 -19.45 2.90 -0.07
N PRO A 213 -20.22 3.28 -1.09
CA PRO A 213 -21.62 2.90 -1.16
C PRO A 213 -21.76 1.39 -1.41
N ILE A 214 -22.65 0.74 -0.66
CA ILE A 214 -22.98 -0.68 -0.81
C ILE A 214 -24.44 -0.84 -1.23
N GLN A 215 -24.72 -1.97 -1.87
CA GLN A 215 -26.10 -2.33 -2.17
C GLN A 215 -26.82 -2.67 -0.86
N GLN A 216 -27.99 -2.07 -0.63
CA GLN A 216 -28.78 -2.45 0.52
C GLN A 216 -29.28 -3.87 0.28
N THR A 217 -28.88 -4.79 1.15
CA THR A 217 -29.52 -6.11 1.19
C THR A 217 -30.97 -5.91 1.63
N GLN A 218 -31.91 -6.09 0.72
CA GLN A 218 -33.32 -6.12 1.08
C GLN A 218 -33.51 -7.31 2.05
N GLN A 219 -33.81 -6.99 3.29
CA GLN A 219 -34.30 -7.97 4.29
C GLN A 219 -35.66 -8.45 3.93
#